data_01f0686bc9eaa91eead03d665e43ac2c
#
_entry.id   01f0686bc9eaa91eead03d665e43ac2c
#
_cell.length_a   1.000
_cell.length_b   1.000
_cell.length_c   1.000
_cell.angle_alpha   90.00
_cell.angle_beta   90.00
_cell.angle_gamma   90.00
#
_symmetry.space_group_name_H-M   'P 1'
#
loop_
_entity.id
_entity.type
_entity.pdbx_description
1 polymer ?
#
loop_
_entity_poly.entity_id
_entity_poly.type
_entity_poly.pdbx_seq_one_letter_code
_entity_poly.pdbx_strand_id
1 'polypeptide(L)'
;MSDLDDVVQVVITDQTTAISTASFAIPLILATFTNFSERTRTYLSIIEVGADFSSTSNVYKMAAQAFGQDSVIGAPIPSLVVGRRQVDSVTYTPTVADSTLYSVTLNGIPYTFTSGVGATATTIVTGLKAAIGSPTGITVTGTTTLILTTTVLGTPWSVTASANLVGVNTATETWPNALLAVDAENDIWYELTAETQVVAEQEALSDTIQAMDKIYGLSSADAVAPTTGITDIGYKLNAKNAGRTYGVYSGTAATEFPE
;
A
#
# COMPACT_ATOMS: atom_id res chain seq x y z
N MET A 1 5.40 52.54 57.84
CA MET A 1 5.99 52.29 56.51
C MET A 1 5.58 50.86 56.15
N SER A 2 4.60 50.74 55.30
CA SER A 2 4.15 49.43 54.86
C SER A 2 5.10 48.94 53.79
N ASP A 3 5.63 47.79 54.00
CA ASP A 3 6.50 47.08 53.11
C ASP A 3 5.72 46.72 51.82
N LEU A 4 6.15 47.19 50.67
CA LEU A 4 5.54 46.99 49.37
C LEU A 4 6.19 45.83 48.63
N ASP A 5 6.59 44.79 49.37
CA ASP A 5 7.26 43.61 48.82
C ASP A 5 6.32 42.40 48.55
N ASP A 6 5.02 42.64 48.40
CA ASP A 6 4.13 41.61 47.88
C ASP A 6 4.11 41.70 46.34
N VAL A 7 5.24 41.39 45.73
CA VAL A 7 5.34 41.23 44.29
C VAL A 7 4.70 39.87 43.96
N VAL A 8 3.53 39.89 43.39
CA VAL A 8 2.91 38.70 42.79
C VAL A 8 3.80 38.21 41.66
N GLN A 9 4.60 37.19 41.95
CA GLN A 9 5.40 36.52 40.97
C GLN A 9 4.52 35.62 40.13
N VAL A 10 4.02 36.11 39.00
CA VAL A 10 3.33 35.30 37.98
C VAL A 10 4.39 34.50 37.26
N VAL A 11 4.62 33.24 37.68
CA VAL A 11 5.37 32.27 36.90
C VAL A 11 4.49 31.78 35.77
N ILE A 12 4.64 32.38 34.60
CA ILE A 12 4.07 31.82 33.36
C ILE A 12 4.94 30.62 33.01
N THR A 13 4.57 29.44 33.47
CA THR A 13 5.08 28.20 32.90
C THR A 13 4.42 28.05 31.52
N ASP A 14 5.13 28.46 30.50
CA ASP A 14 4.79 28.14 29.12
C ASP A 14 5.00 26.64 28.94
N GLN A 15 3.94 25.88 29.24
CA GLN A 15 3.87 24.47 28.83
C GLN A 15 3.50 24.48 27.33
N THR A 16 4.39 24.98 26.50
CA THR A 16 4.40 24.54 25.12
C THR A 16 4.80 23.06 25.11
N THR A 17 3.84 22.18 25.33
CA THR A 17 3.89 20.88 24.68
C THR A 17 4.15 21.24 23.23
N ALA A 18 5.33 20.88 22.74
CA ALA A 18 5.58 20.96 21.32
C ALA A 18 4.42 20.23 20.68
N ILE A 19 3.48 20.96 20.08
CA ILE A 19 2.52 20.40 19.17
C ILE A 19 3.41 19.73 18.16
N SER A 20 3.47 18.38 18.16
CA SER A 20 4.07 17.70 17.04
C SER A 20 3.23 18.19 15.87
N THR A 21 3.78 19.11 15.11
CA THR A 21 3.20 19.53 13.85
C THR A 21 3.15 18.23 13.07
N ALA A 22 1.95 17.63 12.97
CA ALA A 22 1.72 16.57 12.02
C ALA A 22 2.28 17.12 10.72
N SER A 23 3.32 16.49 10.22
CA SER A 23 4.01 17.01 9.04
C SER A 23 3.01 16.81 7.90
N PHE A 24 2.42 17.90 7.39
CA PHE A 24 1.57 17.90 6.19
C PHE A 24 2.31 17.36 4.95
N ALA A 25 3.54 16.93 5.12
CA ALA A 25 4.46 16.52 4.08
C ALA A 25 4.74 15.01 4.07
N ILE A 26 4.02 14.16 4.83
CA ILE A 26 4.24 12.71 4.82
C ILE A 26 3.06 12.03 4.13
N PRO A 27 3.21 11.59 2.87
CA PRO A 27 2.17 10.84 2.18
C PRO A 27 2.11 9.38 2.64
N LEU A 28 0.93 8.77 2.52
CA LEU A 28 0.66 7.35 2.65
C LEU A 28 0.26 6.77 1.29
N ILE A 29 0.98 5.76 0.83
CA ILE A 29 0.54 4.89 -0.27
C ILE A 29 -0.08 3.64 0.33
N LEU A 30 -1.38 3.42 0.11
CA LEU A 30 -2.09 2.22 0.52
C LEU A 30 -2.24 1.26 -0.66
N ALA A 31 -1.65 0.07 -0.57
CA ALA A 31 -1.60 -0.87 -1.69
C ALA A 31 -1.76 -2.33 -1.24
N THR A 32 -2.01 -3.22 -2.20
CA THR A 32 -2.18 -4.67 -1.99
C THR A 32 -0.92 -5.39 -2.44
N PHE A 33 -0.09 -5.85 -1.51
CA PHE A 33 1.17 -6.53 -1.80
C PHE A 33 1.54 -7.55 -0.72
N THR A 34 2.58 -8.34 -0.99
CA THR A 34 3.11 -9.38 -0.08
C THR A 34 4.63 -9.31 0.10
N ASN A 35 5.24 -8.19 -0.23
CA ASN A 35 6.70 -8.02 -0.21
C ASN A 35 7.28 -8.10 1.21
N PHE A 36 6.52 -7.66 2.21
CA PHE A 36 6.85 -7.77 3.64
C PHE A 36 5.59 -8.06 4.47
N SER A 37 5.77 -8.53 5.70
CA SER A 37 4.69 -8.95 6.60
C SER A 37 4.10 -7.81 7.44
N GLU A 38 4.86 -6.74 7.68
CA GLU A 38 4.44 -5.60 8.48
C GLU A 38 3.26 -4.88 7.83
N ARG A 39 2.43 -4.23 8.63
CA ARG A 39 1.30 -3.44 8.13
C ARG A 39 1.76 -2.16 7.44
N THR A 40 2.80 -1.54 7.98
CA THR A 40 3.35 -0.28 7.48
C THR A 40 4.87 -0.33 7.41
N ARG A 41 5.43 0.44 6.48
CA ARG A 41 6.86 0.70 6.39
C ARG A 41 7.10 2.13 5.94
N THR A 42 8.00 2.83 6.64
CA THR A 42 8.39 4.21 6.30
C THR A 42 9.69 4.20 5.51
N TYR A 43 9.73 4.99 4.44
CA TYR A 43 10.88 5.13 3.54
C TYR A 43 11.34 6.59 3.52
N LEU A 44 12.64 6.80 3.48
CA LEU A 44 13.26 8.12 3.42
C LEU A 44 13.73 8.50 2.00
N SER A 45 13.68 7.54 1.09
CA SER A 45 14.10 7.74 -0.30
C SER A 45 13.50 6.69 -1.23
N ILE A 46 13.46 7.01 -2.54
CA ILE A 46 13.06 6.06 -3.58
C ILE A 46 14.00 4.84 -3.70
N ILE A 47 15.26 4.99 -3.27
CA ILE A 47 16.23 3.88 -3.26
C ILE A 47 15.80 2.81 -2.25
N GLU A 48 15.33 3.23 -1.08
CA GLU A 48 14.82 2.31 -0.06
C GLU A 48 13.53 1.62 -0.52
N VAL A 49 12.62 2.35 -1.18
CA VAL A 49 11.42 1.73 -1.81
C VAL A 49 11.83 0.69 -2.84
N GLY A 50 12.87 0.96 -3.64
CA GLY A 50 13.40 0.04 -4.65
C GLY A 50 14.03 -1.23 -4.09
N ALA A 51 14.36 -1.28 -2.81
CA ALA A 51 14.83 -2.50 -2.14
C ALA A 51 13.69 -3.51 -1.91
N ASP A 52 12.47 -3.00 -1.68
CA ASP A 52 11.30 -3.84 -1.42
C ASP A 52 10.39 -4.01 -2.65
N PHE A 53 10.33 -3.04 -3.54
CA PHE A 53 9.40 -3.01 -4.66
C PHE A 53 10.14 -2.88 -6.00
N SER A 54 9.77 -3.71 -6.96
CA SER A 54 10.26 -3.56 -8.34
C SER A 54 9.88 -2.19 -8.91
N SER A 55 10.76 -1.61 -9.74
CA SER A 55 10.50 -0.35 -10.46
C SER A 55 9.28 -0.40 -11.38
N THR A 56 8.75 -1.59 -11.68
CA THR A 56 7.54 -1.77 -12.47
C THR A 56 6.27 -1.81 -11.62
N SER A 57 6.37 -1.94 -10.30
CA SER A 57 5.21 -1.98 -9.38
C SER A 57 4.52 -0.62 -9.28
N ASN A 58 3.21 -0.63 -9.01
CA ASN A 58 2.45 0.60 -8.80
C ASN A 58 2.97 1.39 -7.59
N VAL A 59 3.29 0.70 -6.48
CA VAL A 59 3.85 1.33 -5.28
C VAL A 59 5.14 2.09 -5.59
N TYR A 60 6.09 1.47 -6.32
CA TYR A 60 7.33 2.14 -6.69
C TYR A 60 7.07 3.38 -7.56
N LYS A 61 6.18 3.27 -8.56
CA LYS A 61 5.87 4.38 -9.47
C LYS A 61 5.22 5.56 -8.73
N MET A 62 4.24 5.29 -7.86
CA MET A 62 3.64 6.32 -7.02
C MET A 62 4.67 6.94 -6.07
N ALA A 63 5.52 6.13 -5.44
CA ALA A 63 6.60 6.63 -4.57
C ALA A 63 7.63 7.46 -5.34
N ALA A 64 7.96 7.08 -6.58
CA ALA A 64 8.90 7.83 -7.42
C ALA A 64 8.35 9.22 -7.77
N GLN A 65 7.04 9.34 -7.99
CA GLN A 65 6.39 10.64 -8.19
C GLN A 65 6.40 11.45 -6.89
N ALA A 66 5.99 10.86 -5.75
CA ALA A 66 5.98 11.54 -4.47
C ALA A 66 7.36 12.08 -4.06
N PHE A 67 8.43 11.30 -4.21
CA PHE A 67 9.80 11.75 -3.95
C PHE A 67 10.38 12.66 -5.05
N GLY A 68 9.82 12.60 -6.27
CA GLY A 68 10.25 13.38 -7.43
C GLY A 68 9.55 14.73 -7.54
N GLN A 69 8.64 15.07 -6.64
CA GLN A 69 7.97 16.38 -6.62
C GLN A 69 9.02 17.49 -6.57
N ASP A 70 8.99 18.39 -7.54
CA ASP A 70 9.95 19.46 -7.63
C ASP A 70 9.67 20.49 -6.53
N SER A 71 10.70 20.84 -5.79
CA SER A 71 10.64 21.76 -4.66
C SER A 71 10.42 23.24 -5.04
N VAL A 72 9.70 23.49 -6.15
CA VAL A 72 9.41 24.87 -6.59
C VAL A 72 8.66 25.66 -5.51
N ILE A 73 7.96 24.99 -4.61
CA ILE A 73 7.16 25.60 -3.55
C ILE A 73 7.60 25.16 -2.14
N GLY A 74 8.52 24.20 -1.99
CA GLY A 74 8.91 23.69 -0.68
C GLY A 74 10.06 22.68 -0.68
N ALA A 75 10.40 22.16 0.47
CA ALA A 75 11.35 21.07 0.59
C ALA A 75 10.75 19.76 0.05
N PRO A 76 11.57 18.85 -0.50
CA PRO A 76 11.11 17.51 -0.86
C PRO A 76 10.47 16.83 0.36
N ILE A 77 9.58 15.87 0.12
CA ILE A 77 8.95 15.11 1.21
C ILE A 77 10.02 14.46 2.09
N PRO A 78 9.92 14.56 3.43
CA PRO A 78 10.94 14.01 4.32
C PRO A 78 10.92 12.50 4.39
N SER A 79 9.75 11.89 4.17
CA SER A 79 9.52 10.46 4.21
C SER A 79 8.20 10.10 3.54
N LEU A 80 8.02 8.82 3.26
CA LEU A 80 6.82 8.23 2.70
C LEU A 80 6.43 7.02 3.52
N VAL A 81 5.16 6.86 3.86
CA VAL A 81 4.63 5.64 4.47
C VAL A 81 4.00 4.77 3.38
N VAL A 82 4.34 3.49 3.35
CA VAL A 82 3.64 2.49 2.55
C VAL A 82 2.83 1.61 3.49
N GLY A 83 1.52 1.63 3.32
CA GLY A 83 0.56 0.82 4.05
C GLY A 83 0.08 -0.36 3.23
N ARG A 84 -0.10 -1.50 3.89
CA ARG A 84 -0.49 -2.75 3.25
C ARG A 84 -1.94 -3.09 3.51
N ARG A 85 -2.72 -3.31 2.43
CA ARG A 85 -3.95 -4.09 2.50
C ARG A 85 -3.61 -5.56 2.66
N GLN A 86 -4.17 -6.23 3.67
CA GLN A 86 -3.85 -7.62 3.98
C GLN A 86 -4.26 -8.56 2.84
N VAL A 87 -3.30 -9.37 2.39
CA VAL A 87 -3.52 -10.41 1.38
C VAL A 87 -3.76 -11.74 2.09
N ASP A 88 -4.79 -12.45 1.68
CA ASP A 88 -5.15 -13.77 2.21
C ASP A 88 -4.62 -14.91 1.36
N SER A 89 -4.51 -14.68 0.05
CA SER A 89 -4.05 -15.69 -0.90
C SER A 89 -3.29 -15.06 -2.06
N VAL A 90 -2.28 -15.77 -2.55
CA VAL A 90 -1.59 -15.44 -3.81
C VAL A 90 -1.66 -16.64 -4.74
N THR A 91 -2.03 -16.38 -5.99
CA THR A 91 -2.04 -17.38 -7.07
C THR A 91 -0.91 -17.04 -8.05
N TYR A 92 0.06 -17.95 -8.18
CA TYR A 92 1.16 -17.82 -9.12
C TYR A 92 0.93 -18.69 -10.36
N THR A 93 1.01 -18.07 -11.53
CA THR A 93 0.95 -18.76 -12.83
C THR A 93 2.37 -18.86 -13.40
N PRO A 94 2.93 -20.06 -13.61
CA PRO A 94 4.25 -20.19 -14.18
C PRO A 94 4.27 -19.89 -15.68
N THR A 95 5.24 -19.10 -16.11
CA THR A 95 5.66 -19.05 -17.52
C THR A 95 6.48 -20.30 -17.80
N VAL A 96 5.92 -21.24 -18.58
CA VAL A 96 6.52 -22.57 -18.79
C VAL A 96 7.77 -22.47 -19.64
N ALA A 97 8.89 -22.99 -19.13
CA ALA A 97 10.16 -23.12 -19.83
C ALA A 97 10.94 -24.34 -19.32
N ASP A 98 11.70 -24.98 -20.22
CA ASP A 98 12.55 -26.13 -19.89
C ASP A 98 13.83 -25.68 -19.18
N SER A 99 14.36 -26.52 -18.32
CA SER A 99 15.65 -26.32 -17.62
C SER A 99 15.75 -24.95 -16.92
N THR A 100 14.63 -24.48 -16.41
CA THR A 100 14.49 -23.12 -15.84
C THR A 100 14.24 -23.19 -14.34
N LEU A 101 14.93 -22.31 -13.60
CA LEU A 101 14.79 -22.17 -12.15
C LEU A 101 13.54 -21.31 -11.83
N TYR A 102 12.67 -21.85 -10.98
CA TYR A 102 11.54 -21.16 -10.36
C TYR A 102 11.81 -21.02 -8.87
N SER A 103 11.52 -19.85 -8.31
CA SER A 103 11.76 -19.56 -6.90
C SER A 103 10.58 -18.87 -6.28
N VAL A 104 10.22 -19.28 -5.06
CA VAL A 104 9.27 -18.62 -4.17
C VAL A 104 9.93 -18.41 -2.83
N THR A 105 9.95 -17.17 -2.34
CA THR A 105 10.43 -16.85 -0.98
C THR A 105 9.22 -16.60 -0.09
N LEU A 106 8.98 -17.47 0.89
CA LEU A 106 7.84 -17.41 1.80
C LEU A 106 8.36 -17.08 3.21
N ASN A 107 7.91 -15.97 3.78
CA ASN A 107 8.35 -15.49 5.10
C ASN A 107 9.89 -15.46 5.23
N GLY A 108 10.57 -15.02 4.17
CA GLY A 108 12.04 -14.95 4.11
C GLY A 108 12.75 -16.26 3.78
N ILE A 109 12.04 -17.39 3.67
CA ILE A 109 12.63 -18.71 3.34
C ILE A 109 12.49 -18.97 1.84
N PRO A 110 13.57 -19.12 1.08
CA PRO A 110 13.54 -19.41 -0.35
C PRO A 110 13.27 -20.90 -0.61
N TYR A 111 12.36 -21.17 -1.53
CA TYR A 111 12.05 -22.50 -2.07
C TYR A 111 12.25 -22.47 -3.57
N THR A 112 12.97 -23.46 -4.11
CA THR A 112 13.33 -23.48 -5.52
C THR A 112 12.98 -24.81 -6.18
N PHE A 113 12.68 -24.74 -7.46
CA PHE A 113 12.48 -25.90 -8.32
C PHE A 113 13.05 -25.61 -9.71
N THR A 114 13.85 -26.50 -10.26
CA THR A 114 14.33 -26.42 -11.65
C THR A 114 13.52 -27.39 -12.51
N SER A 115 12.88 -26.86 -13.54
CA SER A 115 12.13 -27.68 -14.49
C SER A 115 13.04 -28.56 -15.33
N GLY A 116 12.54 -29.74 -15.74
CA GLY A 116 13.21 -30.62 -16.71
C GLY A 116 12.87 -30.27 -18.15
N VAL A 117 13.32 -31.10 -19.08
CA VAL A 117 12.92 -31.07 -20.49
C VAL A 117 11.45 -31.52 -20.62
N GLY A 118 10.67 -30.87 -21.46
CA GLY A 118 9.24 -31.12 -21.61
C GLY A 118 8.42 -30.60 -20.42
N ALA A 119 8.85 -29.49 -19.80
CA ALA A 119 8.19 -28.88 -18.68
C ALA A 119 6.72 -28.51 -19.02
N THR A 120 5.86 -28.64 -18.03
CA THR A 120 4.47 -28.18 -18.09
C THR A 120 4.16 -27.36 -16.84
N ALA A 121 3.10 -26.54 -16.86
CA ALA A 121 2.67 -25.83 -15.67
C ALA A 121 2.43 -26.79 -14.49
N THR A 122 1.87 -27.97 -14.75
CA THR A 122 1.62 -29.01 -13.74
C THR A 122 2.92 -29.53 -13.12
N THR A 123 3.94 -29.82 -13.93
CA THR A 123 5.23 -30.32 -13.39
C THR A 123 5.94 -29.28 -12.57
N ILE A 124 5.91 -28.01 -13.00
CA ILE A 124 6.49 -26.86 -12.26
C ILE A 124 5.77 -26.67 -10.91
N VAL A 125 4.45 -26.61 -10.93
CA VAL A 125 3.64 -26.41 -9.70
C VAL A 125 3.82 -27.59 -8.73
N THR A 126 3.86 -28.83 -9.25
CA THR A 126 4.12 -30.02 -8.42
C THR A 126 5.49 -29.96 -7.76
N GLY A 127 6.54 -29.56 -8.52
CA GLY A 127 7.89 -29.40 -8.00
C GLY A 127 8.00 -28.31 -6.94
N LEU A 128 7.38 -27.15 -7.17
CA LEU A 128 7.34 -26.06 -6.18
C LEU A 128 6.57 -26.47 -4.91
N LYS A 129 5.43 -27.15 -5.06
CA LYS A 129 4.67 -27.65 -3.91
C LYS A 129 5.48 -28.64 -3.09
N ALA A 130 6.22 -29.53 -3.73
CA ALA A 130 7.10 -30.48 -3.05
C ALA A 130 8.24 -29.77 -2.31
N ALA A 131 8.82 -28.72 -2.92
CA ALA A 131 9.88 -27.93 -2.30
C ALA A 131 9.36 -27.11 -1.09
N ILE A 132 8.19 -26.49 -1.20
CA ILE A 132 7.57 -25.69 -0.12
C ILE A 132 7.09 -26.60 1.01
N GLY A 133 6.53 -27.76 0.69
CA GLY A 133 5.99 -28.69 1.67
C GLY A 133 4.75 -28.16 2.39
N SER A 134 4.77 -28.20 3.73
CA SER A 134 3.66 -27.79 4.60
C SER A 134 4.13 -26.70 5.58
N PRO A 135 4.28 -25.46 5.13
CA PRO A 135 4.72 -24.36 6.00
C PRO A 135 3.62 -24.03 7.02
N THR A 136 4.05 -23.63 8.23
CA THR A 136 3.11 -23.28 9.30
C THR A 136 2.28 -22.05 8.88
N GLY A 137 0.96 -22.15 9.04
CA GLY A 137 0.02 -21.04 8.79
C GLY A 137 -0.30 -20.79 7.33
N ILE A 138 0.25 -21.56 6.39
CA ILE A 138 0.01 -21.42 4.95
C ILE A 138 -0.40 -22.75 4.33
N THR A 139 -1.50 -22.75 3.60
CA THR A 139 -1.95 -23.88 2.77
C THR A 139 -1.37 -23.73 1.37
N VAL A 140 -0.77 -24.81 0.83
CA VAL A 140 -0.16 -24.85 -0.50
C VAL A 140 -0.98 -25.77 -1.40
N THR A 141 -1.64 -25.22 -2.42
CA THR A 141 -2.55 -25.95 -3.30
C THR A 141 -2.32 -25.63 -4.79
N GLY A 142 -3.19 -26.13 -5.65
CA GLY A 142 -3.17 -25.88 -7.09
C GLY A 142 -2.56 -27.03 -7.90
N THR A 143 -2.81 -27.00 -9.21
CA THR A 143 -2.35 -28.02 -10.19
C THR A 143 -1.54 -27.40 -11.32
N THR A 144 -2.08 -26.40 -12.00
CA THR A 144 -1.43 -25.62 -13.07
C THR A 144 -1.02 -24.21 -12.61
N THR A 145 -1.55 -23.78 -11.46
CA THR A 145 -1.16 -22.56 -10.74
C THR A 145 -0.82 -22.94 -9.32
N LEU A 146 0.20 -22.31 -8.74
CA LEU A 146 0.54 -22.46 -7.34
C LEU A 146 -0.29 -21.46 -6.52
N ILE A 147 -1.06 -21.98 -5.56
CA ILE A 147 -1.92 -21.17 -4.69
C ILE A 147 -1.40 -21.29 -3.26
N LEU A 148 -1.04 -20.15 -2.69
CA LEU A 148 -0.63 -20.02 -1.29
C LEU A 148 -1.72 -19.23 -0.56
N THR A 149 -2.28 -19.80 0.51
CA THR A 149 -3.39 -19.20 1.26
C THR A 149 -3.10 -19.25 2.74
N THR A 150 -3.32 -18.16 3.47
CA THR A 150 -3.23 -18.15 4.93
C THR A 150 -4.31 -19.05 5.54
N THR A 151 -3.97 -19.84 6.55
CA THR A 151 -4.95 -20.69 7.26
C THR A 151 -5.89 -19.90 8.15
N VAL A 152 -5.47 -18.70 8.55
CA VAL A 152 -6.25 -17.75 9.36
C VAL A 152 -6.23 -16.40 8.65
N LEU A 153 -7.40 -15.88 8.29
CA LEU A 153 -7.54 -14.58 7.64
C LEU A 153 -6.94 -13.46 8.53
N GLY A 154 -6.30 -12.49 7.90
CA GLY A 154 -5.66 -11.39 8.59
C GLY A 154 -4.29 -11.73 9.21
N THR A 155 -3.79 -12.96 9.09
CA THR A 155 -2.45 -13.30 9.57
C THR A 155 -1.38 -12.63 8.70
N PRO A 156 -0.44 -11.86 9.31
CA PRO A 156 0.67 -11.27 8.56
C PRO A 156 1.58 -12.32 7.96
N TRP A 157 1.90 -12.19 6.69
CA TRP A 157 2.84 -13.04 5.97
C TRP A 157 3.45 -12.30 4.78
N SER A 158 4.55 -12.81 4.26
CA SER A 158 5.19 -12.27 3.06
C SER A 158 5.49 -13.37 2.07
N VAL A 159 5.33 -13.06 0.79
CA VAL A 159 5.75 -13.94 -0.30
C VAL A 159 6.18 -13.11 -1.51
N THR A 160 7.32 -13.52 -2.07
CA THR A 160 7.82 -13.02 -3.35
C THR A 160 8.17 -14.18 -4.25
N ALA A 161 8.23 -13.96 -5.55
CA ALA A 161 8.54 -15.02 -6.52
C ALA A 161 9.44 -14.48 -7.64
N SER A 162 10.12 -15.41 -8.32
CA SER A 162 10.88 -15.10 -9.52
C SER A 162 9.96 -14.57 -10.65
N ALA A 163 10.51 -13.77 -11.55
CA ALA A 163 9.76 -13.09 -12.62
C ALA A 163 8.98 -14.02 -13.57
N ASN A 164 9.36 -15.30 -13.63
CA ASN A 164 8.67 -16.34 -14.39
C ASN A 164 7.48 -16.98 -13.65
N LEU A 165 7.11 -16.43 -12.50
CA LEU A 165 5.90 -16.75 -11.75
C LEU A 165 5.06 -15.47 -11.61
N VAL A 166 4.00 -15.36 -12.42
CA VAL A 166 3.11 -14.19 -12.39
C VAL A 166 2.12 -14.36 -11.25
N GLY A 167 2.19 -13.47 -10.26
CA GLY A 167 1.36 -13.50 -9.05
C GLY A 167 0.12 -12.63 -9.16
N VAL A 168 -1.00 -13.12 -8.62
CA VAL A 168 -2.24 -12.37 -8.40
C VAL A 168 -2.62 -12.48 -6.93
N ASN A 169 -2.73 -11.34 -6.26
CA ASN A 169 -3.12 -11.24 -4.86
C ASN A 169 -4.64 -11.27 -4.70
N THR A 170 -5.11 -11.96 -3.67
CA THR A 170 -6.52 -11.94 -3.24
C THR A 170 -6.56 -11.47 -1.78
N ALA A 171 -7.37 -10.45 -1.52
CA ALA A 171 -7.57 -9.86 -0.21
C ALA A 171 -9.07 -9.77 0.10
N THR A 172 -9.50 -10.24 1.27
CA THR A 172 -10.87 -10.07 1.76
C THR A 172 -11.02 -8.80 2.60
N GLU A 173 -9.90 -8.28 3.13
CA GLU A 173 -9.89 -7.01 3.84
C GLU A 173 -10.38 -5.87 2.92
N THR A 174 -11.30 -5.06 3.40
CA THR A 174 -11.75 -3.87 2.65
C THR A 174 -10.71 -2.75 2.72
N TRP A 175 -10.71 -1.84 1.74
CA TRP A 175 -9.81 -0.70 1.74
C TRP A 175 -9.98 0.22 2.96
N PRO A 176 -11.22 0.53 3.41
CA PRO A 176 -11.43 1.25 4.67
C PRO A 176 -10.83 0.57 5.88
N ASN A 177 -10.99 -0.76 6.02
CA ASN A 177 -10.42 -1.49 7.15
C ASN A 177 -8.88 -1.51 7.10
N ALA A 178 -8.30 -1.64 5.92
CA ALA A 178 -6.87 -1.54 5.72
C ALA A 178 -6.33 -0.15 6.12
N LEU A 179 -7.03 0.91 5.71
CA LEU A 179 -6.68 2.29 6.08
C LEU A 179 -6.72 2.49 7.60
N LEU A 180 -7.79 2.09 8.25
CA LEU A 180 -7.93 2.20 9.71
C LEU A 180 -6.87 1.39 10.45
N ALA A 181 -6.51 0.20 9.95
CA ALA A 181 -5.45 -0.62 10.54
C ALA A 181 -4.06 0.00 10.36
N VAL A 182 -3.79 0.63 9.21
CA VAL A 182 -2.56 1.39 8.96
C VAL A 182 -2.48 2.60 9.88
N ASP A 183 -3.55 3.37 10.00
CA ASP A 183 -3.62 4.57 10.83
C ASP A 183 -3.43 4.24 12.32
N ALA A 184 -4.01 3.14 12.78
CA ALA A 184 -3.86 2.68 14.17
C ALA A 184 -2.42 2.26 14.51
N GLU A 185 -1.63 1.78 13.53
CA GLU A 185 -0.23 1.38 13.72
C GLU A 185 0.73 2.56 13.52
N ASN A 186 0.44 3.44 12.55
CA ASN A 186 1.29 4.56 12.18
C ASN A 186 0.44 5.72 11.65
N ASP A 187 0.23 6.75 12.48
CA ASP A 187 -0.62 7.91 12.20
C ASP A 187 0.14 9.17 11.75
N ILE A 188 1.46 9.04 11.48
CA ILE A 188 2.31 10.19 11.10
C ILE A 188 2.01 10.77 9.71
N TRP A 189 1.32 10.05 8.87
CA TRP A 189 0.95 10.46 7.51
C TRP A 189 -0.21 11.45 7.51
N TYR A 190 -0.32 12.24 6.45
CA TYR A 190 -1.39 13.23 6.29
C TYR A 190 -2.24 13.01 5.04
N GLU A 191 -1.61 12.64 3.92
CA GLU A 191 -2.29 12.45 2.64
C GLU A 191 -2.27 10.99 2.23
N LEU A 192 -3.45 10.45 1.95
CA LEU A 192 -3.62 9.09 1.41
C LEU A 192 -3.60 9.13 -0.12
N THR A 193 -2.90 8.17 -0.72
CA THR A 193 -3.12 7.70 -2.09
C THR A 193 -3.31 6.19 -2.05
N ALA A 194 -4.33 5.67 -2.72
CA ALA A 194 -4.62 4.24 -2.75
C ALA A 194 -4.51 3.67 -4.17
N GLU A 195 -3.99 2.45 -4.27
CA GLU A 195 -3.80 1.77 -5.55
C GLU A 195 -5.13 1.46 -6.27
N THR A 196 -6.26 1.42 -5.57
CA THR A 196 -7.53 1.04 -6.17
C THR A 196 -8.04 2.04 -7.20
N GLN A 197 -8.56 1.50 -8.33
CA GLN A 197 -9.25 2.27 -9.37
C GLN A 197 -10.76 1.97 -9.42
N VAL A 198 -11.27 1.18 -8.46
CA VAL A 198 -12.69 0.85 -8.37
C VAL A 198 -13.43 2.00 -7.70
N VAL A 199 -14.37 2.64 -8.43
CA VAL A 199 -15.13 3.81 -7.96
C VAL A 199 -15.79 3.58 -6.59
N ALA A 200 -16.40 2.42 -6.37
CA ALA A 200 -17.04 2.11 -5.08
C ALA A 200 -16.02 2.01 -3.91
N GLU A 201 -14.81 1.54 -4.18
CA GLU A 201 -13.73 1.46 -3.18
C GLU A 201 -13.13 2.84 -2.89
N GLN A 202 -12.94 3.66 -3.92
CA GLN A 202 -12.52 5.06 -3.79
C GLN A 202 -13.55 5.88 -2.99
N GLU A 203 -14.83 5.68 -3.26
CA GLU A 203 -15.94 6.29 -2.52
C GLU A 203 -15.92 5.88 -1.04
N ALA A 204 -15.72 4.60 -0.74
CA ALA A 204 -15.65 4.09 0.63
C ALA A 204 -14.42 4.62 1.38
N LEU A 205 -13.27 4.77 0.72
CA LEU A 205 -12.08 5.41 1.30
C LEU A 205 -12.34 6.89 1.59
N SER A 206 -12.98 7.60 0.65
CA SER A 206 -13.37 9.00 0.86
C SER A 206 -14.28 9.14 2.08
N ASP A 207 -15.31 8.30 2.22
CA ASP A 207 -16.19 8.31 3.39
C ASP A 207 -15.41 8.10 4.70
N THR A 208 -14.42 7.22 4.70
CA THR A 208 -13.58 6.96 5.87
C THR A 208 -12.74 8.18 6.23
N ILE A 209 -12.10 8.82 5.25
CA ILE A 209 -11.24 10.00 5.43
C ILE A 209 -12.05 11.21 5.96
N GLN A 210 -13.34 11.34 5.61
CA GLN A 210 -14.16 12.43 6.15
C GLN A 210 -14.23 12.44 7.69
N ALA A 211 -14.04 11.28 8.34
CA ALA A 211 -13.99 11.14 9.80
C ALA A 211 -12.59 11.34 10.40
N MET A 212 -11.56 11.54 9.58
CA MET A 212 -10.17 11.69 10.00
C MET A 212 -9.68 13.12 9.77
N ASP A 213 -8.62 13.55 10.47
CA ASP A 213 -7.96 14.84 10.23
C ASP A 213 -6.87 14.75 9.13
N LYS A 214 -7.22 14.07 8.04
CA LYS A 214 -6.35 13.71 6.91
C LYS A 214 -7.06 13.98 5.60
N ILE A 215 -6.34 13.91 4.49
CA ILE A 215 -6.87 14.12 3.15
C ILE A 215 -6.67 12.88 2.28
N TYR A 216 -7.48 12.74 1.25
CA TYR A 216 -7.36 11.69 0.24
C TYR A 216 -7.18 12.32 -1.14
N GLY A 217 -6.00 12.13 -1.72
CA GLY A 217 -5.73 12.38 -3.12
C GLY A 217 -6.00 11.11 -3.93
N LEU A 218 -6.92 11.18 -4.87
CA LEU A 218 -7.19 10.05 -5.77
C LEU A 218 -6.91 10.39 -7.22
N SER A 219 -6.45 9.40 -7.96
CA SER A 219 -6.38 9.43 -9.41
C SER A 219 -7.45 8.51 -9.99
N SER A 220 -8.08 8.91 -11.08
CA SER A 220 -9.06 8.09 -11.78
C SER A 220 -8.79 8.04 -13.29
N ALA A 221 -8.78 6.83 -13.86
CA ALA A 221 -8.75 6.57 -15.28
C ALA A 221 -10.14 6.30 -15.88
N ASP A 222 -11.21 6.50 -15.10
CA ASP A 222 -12.59 6.26 -15.54
C ASP A 222 -12.93 7.17 -16.74
N ALA A 223 -13.20 6.57 -17.90
CA ALA A 223 -13.55 7.30 -19.12
C ALA A 223 -14.84 8.13 -18.98
N VAL A 224 -15.67 7.89 -17.98
CA VAL A 224 -16.88 8.67 -17.68
C VAL A 224 -16.53 9.96 -16.94
N ALA A 225 -15.42 10.00 -16.19
CA ALA A 225 -15.05 11.15 -15.37
C ALA A 225 -14.96 12.50 -16.11
N PRO A 226 -14.46 12.59 -17.35
CA PRO A 226 -14.45 13.84 -18.12
C PRO A 226 -15.77 14.15 -18.81
N THR A 227 -16.83 13.40 -18.56
CA THR A 227 -18.15 13.57 -19.21
C THR A 227 -19.18 14.11 -18.21
N THR A 228 -20.42 14.27 -18.63
CA THR A 228 -21.54 14.65 -17.75
C THR A 228 -22.19 13.45 -17.03
N GLY A 229 -21.47 12.33 -16.90
CA GLY A 229 -21.94 11.13 -16.22
C GLY A 229 -22.21 11.36 -14.74
N ILE A 230 -23.07 10.52 -14.16
CA ILE A 230 -23.44 10.56 -12.73
C ILE A 230 -22.87 9.40 -11.95
N THR A 231 -22.07 8.55 -12.58
CA THR A 231 -21.53 7.30 -12.02
C THR A 231 -20.05 7.38 -11.68
N ASP A 232 -19.37 8.41 -12.18
CA ASP A 232 -17.95 8.63 -11.91
C ASP A 232 -17.71 9.08 -10.46
N ILE A 233 -16.46 8.94 -10.02
CA ILE A 233 -16.05 9.28 -8.66
C ILE A 233 -16.20 10.79 -8.38
N GLY A 234 -15.91 11.66 -9.34
CA GLY A 234 -16.00 13.12 -9.18
C GLY A 234 -17.44 13.57 -8.89
N TYR A 235 -18.41 13.06 -9.66
CA TYR A 235 -19.82 13.33 -9.41
C TYR A 235 -20.25 12.85 -8.02
N LYS A 236 -19.86 11.63 -7.63
CA LYS A 236 -20.22 11.04 -6.33
C LYS A 236 -19.62 11.81 -5.14
N LEU A 237 -18.37 12.22 -5.24
CA LEU A 237 -17.72 13.03 -4.20
C LEU A 237 -18.37 14.40 -4.06
N ASN A 238 -18.70 15.05 -5.18
CA ASN A 238 -19.42 16.32 -5.17
C ASN A 238 -20.81 16.20 -4.56
N ALA A 239 -21.56 15.15 -4.91
CA ALA A 239 -22.88 14.88 -4.36
C ALA A 239 -22.86 14.65 -2.83
N LYS A 240 -21.79 14.08 -2.29
CA LYS A 240 -21.55 13.86 -0.86
C LYS A 240 -20.95 15.06 -0.14
N ASN A 241 -20.55 16.10 -0.86
CA ASN A 241 -19.79 17.24 -0.32
C ASN A 241 -18.51 16.77 0.42
N ALA A 242 -17.72 15.90 -0.23
CA ALA A 242 -16.53 15.26 0.34
C ALA A 242 -15.35 16.24 0.43
N GLY A 243 -15.36 17.11 1.43
CA GLY A 243 -14.41 18.22 1.57
C GLY A 243 -12.95 17.82 1.89
N ARG A 244 -12.69 16.54 2.22
CA ARG A 244 -11.35 16.02 2.51
C ARG A 244 -10.81 15.14 1.39
N THR A 245 -11.45 15.12 0.23
CA THR A 245 -11.03 14.31 -0.92
C THR A 245 -10.93 15.20 -2.14
N TYR A 246 -9.84 15.10 -2.87
CA TYR A 246 -9.67 15.69 -4.19
C TYR A 246 -9.28 14.63 -5.20
N GLY A 247 -9.54 14.86 -6.47
CA GLY A 247 -9.27 13.87 -7.51
C GLY A 247 -8.68 14.48 -8.76
N VAL A 248 -7.81 13.71 -9.41
CA VAL A 248 -7.22 14.02 -10.69
C VAL A 248 -7.62 12.94 -11.71
N TYR A 249 -8.04 13.36 -12.90
CA TYR A 249 -8.28 12.43 -14.01
C TYR A 249 -6.97 12.20 -14.76
N SER A 250 -6.59 10.94 -14.92
CA SER A 250 -5.43 10.55 -15.71
C SER A 250 -5.60 9.17 -16.33
N GLY A 251 -5.11 8.99 -17.56
CA GLY A 251 -5.11 7.70 -18.26
C GLY A 251 -4.20 6.65 -17.61
N THR A 252 -3.31 7.05 -16.69
CA THR A 252 -2.35 6.19 -15.97
C THR A 252 -2.58 6.17 -14.46
N ALA A 253 -3.79 6.51 -14.04
CA ALA A 253 -4.18 6.75 -12.64
C ALA A 253 -3.74 5.67 -11.63
N ALA A 254 -3.69 4.39 -12.01
CA ALA A 254 -3.27 3.31 -11.12
C ALA A 254 -1.79 3.40 -10.66
N THR A 255 -1.01 4.26 -11.29
CA THR A 255 0.42 4.44 -11.02
C THR A 255 0.80 5.87 -10.68
N GLU A 256 -0.19 6.75 -10.59
CA GLU A 256 0.02 8.17 -10.31
C GLU A 256 -0.23 8.49 -8.83
N PHE A 257 0.63 9.36 -8.34
CA PHE A 257 0.41 10.04 -7.08
C PHE A 257 -0.26 11.39 -7.43
N PRO A 258 -1.46 11.69 -6.92
CA PRO A 258 -2.11 12.98 -7.15
C PRO A 258 -1.29 14.09 -6.48
N GLU A 259 -0.99 15.14 -7.25
CA GLU A 259 -0.30 16.34 -6.77
C GLU A 259 -1.27 17.49 -6.51
#